data_17c0dbaf28546335c0e1a4522f640188
#
_entry.id   17c0dbaf28546335c0e1a4522f640188
#
_cell.length_a   1.000
_cell.length_b   1.000
_cell.length_c   1.000
_cell.angle_alpha   90.00
_cell.angle_beta   90.00
_cell.angle_gamma   90.00
#
_symmetry.space_group_name_H-M   'P 1'
#
loop_
_entity.id
_entity.type
_entity.pdbx_description
1 polymer ?
#
loop_
_entity_poly.entity_id
_entity_poly.type
_entity_poly.pdbx_seq_one_letter_code
_entity_poly.pdbx_strand_id
1 'polypeptide(L)'
;MGKKRNRNSAVLPAVLMALVMALTGCGQRGKNRNEEYGEVIAGLGDDEQFALEDIGENYDVLFTTDMTYEDGAGHHAALRAAVYYVIDGQACSMGRVESMGTAYPVSYGKRCIYTASEHSLQIYEIDTAKQQLSLKAEYEIIFDETDRISYRCTKDGQEEMISEEAYAKIYKEYEKSTVVSFGYGAGV
;
A
#
# COMPACT_ATOMS: atom_id res chain seq x y z
N MET A 1 45.60 -76.99 -10.94
CA MET A 1 46.24 -75.66 -10.95
C MET A 1 45.42 -74.77 -11.82
N GLY A 2 44.65 -73.83 -11.27
CA GLY A 2 43.79 -72.92 -12.00
C GLY A 2 43.31 -71.80 -11.12
N LYS A 3 43.91 -70.67 -11.28
CA LYS A 3 43.74 -69.46 -10.45
C LYS A 3 42.46 -68.75 -10.86
N LYS A 4 41.44 -68.72 -9.98
CA LYS A 4 40.22 -67.90 -10.21
C LYS A 4 40.48 -66.47 -9.78
N ARG A 5 40.34 -65.55 -10.70
CA ARG A 5 40.32 -64.09 -10.46
C ARG A 5 38.92 -63.66 -10.05
N ASN A 6 38.83 -63.12 -8.83
CA ASN A 6 37.66 -62.42 -8.36
C ASN A 6 37.65 -61.00 -8.94
N ARG A 7 36.56 -60.65 -9.64
CA ARG A 7 36.26 -59.28 -10.05
C ARG A 7 35.08 -58.80 -9.22
N ASN A 8 35.39 -58.12 -8.15
CA ASN A 8 34.38 -57.33 -7.46
C ASN A 8 34.23 -55.96 -8.18
N SER A 9 33.14 -55.83 -8.89
CA SER A 9 32.73 -54.53 -9.42
C SER A 9 32.01 -53.75 -8.31
N ALA A 10 32.63 -52.64 -7.97
CA ALA A 10 32.05 -51.65 -7.06
C ALA A 10 30.89 -50.93 -7.76
N VAL A 11 29.70 -51.14 -7.26
CA VAL A 11 28.54 -50.28 -7.52
C VAL A 11 28.39 -49.40 -6.29
N LEU A 12 28.74 -48.15 -6.37
CA LEU A 12 28.58 -47.10 -5.36
C LEU A 12 28.08 -45.83 -6.01
N PRO A 13 27.44 -44.98 -5.26
CA PRO A 13 26.01 -44.78 -5.09
C PRO A 13 25.59 -43.51 -5.75
N ALA A 14 24.60 -43.58 -6.58
CA ALA A 14 23.97 -42.43 -7.23
C ALA A 14 22.74 -41.93 -6.45
N VAL A 15 22.67 -42.16 -5.14
CA VAL A 15 21.46 -41.81 -4.34
C VAL A 15 21.69 -40.67 -3.31
N LEU A 16 22.88 -40.07 -3.27
CA LEU A 16 23.16 -39.05 -2.25
C LEU A 16 23.25 -37.61 -2.77
N MET A 17 22.71 -37.31 -3.94
CA MET A 17 22.71 -35.94 -4.48
C MET A 17 21.32 -35.33 -4.71
N ALA A 18 20.25 -35.94 -4.22
CA ALA A 18 18.88 -35.44 -4.41
C ALA A 18 18.24 -34.85 -3.14
N LEU A 19 18.98 -34.66 -2.05
CA LEU A 19 18.40 -34.18 -0.78
C LEU A 19 19.01 -32.87 -0.24
N VAL A 20 19.67 -32.07 -1.06
CA VAL A 20 20.25 -30.77 -0.62
C VAL A 20 19.58 -29.57 -1.30
N MET A 21 18.58 -29.74 -2.17
CA MET A 21 17.91 -28.61 -2.83
C MET A 21 16.52 -28.26 -2.27
N ALA A 22 16.20 -28.66 -1.04
CA ALA A 22 14.91 -28.34 -0.41
C ALA A 22 14.99 -27.41 0.80
N LEU A 23 16.12 -26.73 1.05
CA LEU A 23 16.26 -25.84 2.22
C LEU A 23 16.80 -24.44 1.91
N THR A 24 16.67 -23.96 0.70
CA THR A 24 16.97 -22.55 0.37
C THR A 24 15.72 -21.79 -0.10
N GLY A 25 14.62 -22.00 0.58
CA GLY A 25 13.34 -21.31 0.33
C GLY A 25 12.88 -20.44 1.50
N CYS A 26 13.79 -19.81 2.24
CA CYS A 26 13.44 -18.82 3.24
C CYS A 26 14.43 -17.67 3.16
N GLY A 27 13.99 -16.53 2.66
CA GLY A 27 14.74 -15.28 2.80
C GLY A 27 15.07 -14.55 1.51
N GLN A 28 14.13 -14.34 0.62
CA GLN A 28 14.25 -13.23 -0.33
C GLN A 28 13.12 -12.23 -0.12
N ARG A 29 13.09 -11.60 1.06
CA ARG A 29 12.51 -10.29 1.26
C ARG A 29 13.58 -9.25 0.91
N GLY A 30 13.83 -9.05 -0.36
CA GLY A 30 14.87 -8.15 -0.87
C GLY A 30 14.85 -8.09 -2.39
N LYS A 31 13.69 -8.36 -3.00
CA LYS A 31 13.48 -8.04 -4.41
C LYS A 31 13.39 -6.53 -4.54
N ASN A 32 14.02 -6.00 -5.60
CA ASN A 32 13.87 -4.60 -6.00
C ASN A 32 12.38 -4.28 -6.04
N ARG A 33 11.89 -3.59 -5.02
CA ARG A 33 10.47 -3.26 -4.82
C ARG A 33 9.91 -2.37 -5.93
N ASN A 34 10.74 -1.95 -6.86
CA ASN A 34 10.41 -1.04 -7.95
C ASN A 34 10.25 -1.73 -9.31
N GLU A 35 10.64 -3.01 -9.46
CA GLU A 35 10.63 -3.67 -10.77
C GLU A 35 9.22 -3.78 -11.34
N GLU A 36 8.25 -4.12 -10.50
CA GLU A 36 6.86 -4.28 -10.92
C GLU A 36 6.21 -2.95 -11.33
N TYR A 37 6.71 -1.81 -10.80
CA TYR A 37 6.21 -0.47 -11.11
C TYR A 37 7.03 0.27 -12.18
N GLY A 38 8.07 -0.37 -12.72
CA GLY A 38 9.02 0.27 -13.65
C GLY A 38 8.36 0.95 -14.84
N GLU A 39 7.34 0.32 -15.45
CA GLU A 39 6.62 0.91 -16.59
C GLU A 39 5.79 2.14 -16.18
N VAL A 40 5.14 2.09 -15.01
CA VAL A 40 4.36 3.22 -14.51
C VAL A 40 5.28 4.40 -14.21
N ILE A 41 6.39 4.14 -13.49
CA ILE A 41 7.37 5.17 -13.11
C ILE A 41 8.06 5.77 -14.35
N ALA A 42 8.43 4.94 -15.33
CA ALA A 42 9.02 5.41 -16.59
C ALA A 42 8.06 6.22 -17.46
N GLY A 43 6.75 6.06 -17.27
CA GLY A 43 5.70 6.79 -17.97
C GLY A 43 5.30 8.11 -17.31
N LEU A 44 5.86 8.44 -16.13
CA LEU A 44 5.54 9.69 -15.43
C LEU A 44 6.09 10.91 -16.21
N GLY A 45 5.34 12.00 -16.20
CA GLY A 45 5.77 13.27 -16.74
C GLY A 45 6.83 13.97 -15.87
N ASP A 46 7.48 14.99 -16.42
CA ASP A 46 8.56 15.73 -15.74
C ASP A 46 8.10 16.37 -14.41
N ASP A 47 6.82 16.72 -14.28
CA ASP A 47 6.24 17.34 -13.10
C ASP A 47 5.60 16.32 -12.15
N GLU A 48 5.57 15.05 -12.52
CA GLU A 48 4.99 14.01 -11.68
C GLU A 48 6.00 13.44 -10.70
N GLN A 49 5.55 13.20 -9.48
CA GLN A 49 6.32 12.61 -8.40
C GLN A 49 5.66 11.32 -7.92
N PHE A 50 6.45 10.46 -7.31
CA PHE A 50 5.92 9.23 -6.76
C PHE A 50 6.45 8.93 -5.35
N ALA A 51 5.74 8.05 -4.66
CA ALA A 51 6.15 7.43 -3.40
C ALA A 51 5.84 5.94 -3.46
N LEU A 52 6.70 5.13 -2.87
CA LEU A 52 6.48 3.69 -2.65
C LEU A 52 6.40 3.44 -1.16
N GLU A 53 5.24 2.99 -0.67
CA GLU A 53 4.95 2.92 0.75
C GLU A 53 4.50 1.52 1.16
N ASP A 54 5.12 0.99 2.22
CA ASP A 54 4.67 -0.23 2.89
C ASP A 54 3.48 0.08 3.80
N ILE A 55 2.28 -0.10 3.30
CA ILE A 55 1.04 0.10 4.07
C ILE A 55 0.63 -1.14 4.88
N GLY A 56 1.44 -2.20 4.84
CA GLY A 56 1.17 -3.50 5.48
C GLY A 56 0.51 -4.52 4.57
N GLU A 57 0.48 -4.29 3.27
CA GLU A 57 0.05 -5.24 2.23
C GLU A 57 1.20 -6.16 1.79
N ASN A 58 0.94 -7.10 0.86
CA ASN A 58 1.95 -8.03 0.36
C ASN A 58 3.01 -7.34 -0.52
N TYR A 59 2.64 -6.25 -1.19
CA TYR A 59 3.49 -5.39 -1.98
C TYR A 59 3.40 -3.97 -1.44
N ASP A 60 4.46 -3.18 -1.65
CA ASP A 60 4.39 -1.74 -1.43
C ASP A 60 3.37 -1.13 -2.38
N VAL A 61 2.75 -0.04 -1.99
CA VAL A 61 1.80 0.70 -2.80
C VAL A 61 2.51 1.86 -3.47
N LEU A 62 2.36 1.99 -4.78
CA LEU A 62 2.85 3.14 -5.51
C LEU A 62 1.77 4.23 -5.53
N PHE A 63 2.16 5.40 -5.07
CA PHE A 63 1.39 6.63 -5.19
C PHE A 63 2.06 7.54 -6.22
N THR A 64 1.30 8.19 -7.09
CA THR A 64 1.81 9.22 -8.00
C THR A 64 0.96 10.48 -7.91
N THR A 65 1.59 11.64 -8.08
CA THR A 65 0.92 12.94 -8.06
C THR A 65 1.62 13.93 -8.99
N ASP A 66 0.85 14.86 -9.50
CA ASP A 66 1.32 15.99 -10.32
C ASP A 66 1.51 17.27 -9.48
N MET A 67 1.23 17.24 -8.19
CA MET A 67 1.32 18.41 -7.32
C MET A 67 1.66 18.03 -5.89
N THR A 68 2.76 18.55 -5.38
CA THR A 68 3.15 18.43 -3.98
C THR A 68 3.28 19.79 -3.31
N TYR A 69 3.30 19.78 -1.98
CA TYR A 69 3.59 20.93 -1.14
C TYR A 69 4.37 20.46 0.10
N GLU A 70 5.09 21.36 0.75
CA GLU A 70 5.71 21.07 2.04
C GLU A 70 4.68 21.19 3.17
N ASP A 71 4.52 20.13 3.97
CA ASP A 71 3.51 20.06 5.03
C ASP A 71 3.94 20.69 6.36
N GLY A 72 5.11 21.34 6.40
CA GLY A 72 5.69 21.92 7.61
C GLY A 72 6.37 20.90 8.53
N ALA A 73 6.18 19.60 8.34
CA ALA A 73 6.90 18.52 9.01
C ALA A 73 8.10 18.02 8.19
N GLY A 74 8.26 18.55 6.98
CA GLY A 74 9.35 18.22 6.07
C GLY A 74 9.00 17.13 5.06
N HIS A 75 7.72 16.79 4.90
CA HIS A 75 7.26 15.91 3.84
C HIS A 75 6.88 16.72 2.59
N HIS A 76 7.19 16.19 1.42
CA HIS A 76 6.58 16.62 0.18
C HIS A 76 5.23 15.91 0.05
N ALA A 77 4.21 16.47 0.65
CA ALA A 77 2.88 15.91 0.75
C ALA A 77 2.02 16.26 -0.48
N ALA A 78 0.93 15.53 -0.69
CA ALA A 78 -0.05 15.83 -1.73
C ALA A 78 -1.48 15.74 -1.20
N LEU A 79 -2.39 16.51 -1.84
CA LEU A 79 -3.82 16.42 -1.59
C LEU A 79 -4.48 15.33 -2.43
N ARG A 80 -3.89 14.98 -3.57
CA ARG A 80 -4.41 13.95 -4.46
C ARG A 80 -3.30 13.01 -4.91
N ALA A 81 -3.65 11.75 -5.09
CA ALA A 81 -2.73 10.77 -5.62
C ALA A 81 -3.46 9.71 -6.46
N ALA A 82 -2.85 9.28 -7.55
CA ALA A 82 -3.20 8.02 -8.19
C ALA A 82 -2.51 6.89 -7.40
N VAL A 83 -3.19 5.77 -7.28
CA VAL A 83 -2.75 4.61 -6.49
C VAL A 83 -2.60 3.42 -7.41
N TYR A 84 -1.47 2.73 -7.31
CA TYR A 84 -1.20 1.51 -8.06
C TYR A 84 -0.80 0.39 -7.10
N TYR A 85 -1.20 -0.81 -7.44
CA TYR A 85 -0.87 -2.00 -6.67
C TYR A 85 -0.55 -3.18 -7.58
N VAL A 86 0.32 -4.08 -7.12
CA VAL A 86 0.73 -5.26 -7.91
C VAL A 86 -0.30 -6.37 -7.78
N ILE A 87 -0.88 -6.78 -8.91
CA ILE A 87 -1.78 -7.92 -9.03
C ILE A 87 -1.18 -8.86 -10.08
N ASP A 88 -0.99 -10.13 -9.72
CA ASP A 88 -0.40 -11.15 -10.59
C ASP A 88 0.95 -10.74 -11.23
N GLY A 89 1.76 -9.97 -10.48
CA GLY A 89 3.08 -9.51 -10.90
C GLY A 89 3.06 -8.29 -11.82
N GLN A 90 1.92 -7.62 -11.99
CA GLN A 90 1.77 -6.43 -12.80
C GLN A 90 1.23 -5.26 -11.98
N ALA A 91 1.76 -4.05 -12.21
CA ALA A 91 1.23 -2.83 -11.62
C ALA A 91 -0.13 -2.49 -12.24
N CYS A 92 -1.17 -2.46 -11.41
CA CYS A 92 -2.54 -2.14 -11.80
C CYS A 92 -2.95 -0.81 -11.15
N SER A 93 -3.60 0.07 -11.92
CA SER A 93 -4.20 1.27 -11.35
C SER A 93 -5.40 0.88 -10.48
N MET A 94 -5.39 1.34 -9.24
CA MET A 94 -6.47 1.11 -8.27
C MET A 94 -7.45 2.30 -8.19
N GLY A 95 -7.13 3.39 -8.87
CA GLY A 95 -7.91 4.63 -8.86
C GLY A 95 -7.17 5.80 -8.25
N ARG A 96 -7.92 6.80 -7.80
CA ARG A 96 -7.38 8.03 -7.21
C ARG A 96 -8.02 8.31 -5.86
N VAL A 97 -7.27 9.00 -5.01
CA VAL A 97 -7.76 9.55 -3.74
C VAL A 97 -7.52 11.06 -3.71
N GLU A 98 -8.39 11.77 -2.99
CA GLU A 98 -8.30 13.22 -2.88
C GLU A 98 -8.74 13.68 -1.51
N SER A 99 -7.91 14.52 -0.88
CA SER A 99 -8.16 15.25 0.35
C SER A 99 -8.49 16.71 0.04
N MET A 100 -9.10 17.41 0.99
CA MET A 100 -9.42 18.83 0.82
C MET A 100 -8.78 19.67 1.94
N GLY A 101 -7.83 20.52 1.53
CA GLY A 101 -7.10 21.42 2.43
C GLY A 101 -5.74 20.87 2.85
N THR A 102 -4.73 21.73 2.82
CA THR A 102 -3.31 21.37 3.05
C THR A 102 -3.01 20.84 4.45
N ALA A 103 -3.94 21.00 5.40
CA ALA A 103 -3.86 20.38 6.71
C ALA A 103 -4.16 18.86 6.70
N TYR A 104 -4.64 18.34 5.59
CA TYR A 104 -5.13 16.95 5.46
C TYR A 104 -4.48 16.24 4.28
N PRO A 105 -3.15 16.03 4.28
CA PRO A 105 -2.50 15.31 3.20
C PRO A 105 -3.00 13.86 3.08
N VAL A 106 -2.86 13.29 1.88
CA VAL A 106 -3.04 11.85 1.70
C VAL A 106 -2.08 11.12 2.63
N SER A 107 -2.61 10.18 3.40
CA SER A 107 -1.85 9.42 4.38
C SER A 107 -2.26 7.94 4.39
N TYR A 108 -1.48 7.12 5.08
CA TYR A 108 -1.73 5.67 5.13
C TYR A 108 -1.43 5.10 6.52
N GLY A 109 -1.99 3.94 6.79
CA GLY A 109 -1.71 3.15 8.00
C GLY A 109 -2.70 2.00 8.15
N LYS A 110 -2.28 0.93 8.83
CA LYS A 110 -3.13 -0.24 9.10
C LYS A 110 -3.81 -0.81 7.84
N ARG A 111 -3.09 -0.88 6.73
CA ARG A 111 -3.55 -1.37 5.42
C ARG A 111 -4.65 -0.50 4.79
N CYS A 112 -4.75 0.74 5.21
CA CYS A 112 -5.72 1.69 4.70
C CYS A 112 -5.02 2.94 4.17
N ILE A 113 -5.70 3.62 3.26
CA ILE A 113 -5.35 4.95 2.76
C ILE A 113 -6.41 5.91 3.30
N TYR A 114 -5.97 7.05 3.76
CA TYR A 114 -6.82 8.07 4.37
C TYR A 114 -6.81 9.34 3.55
N THR A 115 -7.99 9.92 3.37
CA THR A 115 -8.18 11.29 2.90
C THR A 115 -9.11 12.01 3.84
N ALA A 116 -8.93 13.32 4.00
CA ALA A 116 -9.74 14.08 4.91
C ALA A 116 -10.00 15.50 4.41
N SER A 117 -10.94 16.14 5.06
CA SER A 117 -11.24 17.56 4.96
C SER A 117 -11.52 18.10 6.37
N GLU A 118 -11.89 19.38 6.47
CA GLU A 118 -12.33 19.97 7.73
C GLU A 118 -13.51 19.21 8.38
N HIS A 119 -14.37 18.60 7.55
CA HIS A 119 -15.63 18.01 8.01
C HIS A 119 -15.79 16.53 7.63
N SER A 120 -14.81 15.91 7.00
CA SER A 120 -14.91 14.50 6.59
C SER A 120 -13.58 13.76 6.70
N LEU A 121 -13.69 12.47 6.94
CA LEU A 121 -12.58 11.51 6.89
C LEU A 121 -13.03 10.30 6.11
N GLN A 122 -12.32 9.97 5.05
CA GLN A 122 -12.56 8.78 4.23
C GLN A 122 -11.42 7.77 4.41
N ILE A 123 -11.80 6.52 4.50
CA ILE A 123 -10.88 5.40 4.69
C ILE A 123 -11.05 4.43 3.53
N TYR A 124 -9.98 4.19 2.78
CA TYR A 124 -9.96 3.29 1.64
C TYR A 124 -9.12 2.05 1.94
N GLU A 125 -9.48 0.95 1.30
CA GLU A 125 -8.67 -0.26 1.24
C GLU A 125 -8.48 -0.70 -0.22
N ILE A 126 -7.43 -1.49 -0.47
CA ILE A 126 -7.15 -2.05 -1.78
C ILE A 126 -8.00 -3.30 -1.98
N ASP A 127 -8.93 -3.24 -2.93
CA ASP A 127 -9.74 -4.39 -3.36
C ASP A 127 -9.11 -5.02 -4.61
N THR A 128 -8.25 -6.00 -4.40
CA THR A 128 -7.55 -6.69 -5.49
C THR A 128 -8.50 -7.50 -6.37
N ALA A 129 -9.63 -7.96 -5.84
CA ALA A 129 -10.61 -8.73 -6.61
C ALA A 129 -11.36 -7.85 -7.61
N LYS A 130 -11.60 -6.59 -7.27
CA LYS A 130 -12.25 -5.61 -8.16
C LYS A 130 -11.25 -4.71 -8.89
N GLN A 131 -9.96 -4.81 -8.57
CA GLN A 131 -8.89 -3.95 -9.08
C GLN A 131 -9.20 -2.46 -8.88
N GLN A 132 -9.58 -2.09 -7.66
CA GLN A 132 -9.92 -0.72 -7.31
C GLN A 132 -9.67 -0.41 -5.83
N LEU A 133 -9.67 0.88 -5.50
CA LEU A 133 -9.85 1.33 -4.13
C LEU A 133 -11.33 1.16 -3.75
N SER A 134 -11.58 0.54 -2.60
CA SER A 134 -12.91 0.46 -2.01
C SER A 134 -13.01 1.39 -0.82
N LEU A 135 -14.02 2.27 -0.82
CA LEU A 135 -14.34 3.09 0.34
C LEU A 135 -14.84 2.17 1.47
N LYS A 136 -14.03 2.03 2.50
CA LYS A 136 -14.32 1.19 3.66
C LYS A 136 -15.25 1.88 4.64
N ALA A 137 -15.04 3.18 4.84
CA ALA A 137 -15.86 4.01 5.69
C ALA A 137 -15.66 5.49 5.34
N GLU A 138 -16.71 6.27 5.57
CA GLU A 138 -16.68 7.72 5.56
C GLU A 138 -17.28 8.23 6.86
N TYR A 139 -16.63 9.22 7.46
CA TYR A 139 -17.05 9.88 8.68
C TYR A 139 -17.23 11.37 8.41
N GLU A 140 -18.34 11.94 8.82
CA GLU A 140 -18.69 13.32 8.54
C GLU A 140 -19.13 14.07 9.78
N ILE A 141 -18.76 15.33 9.83
CA ILE A 141 -19.30 16.32 10.78
C ILE A 141 -20.42 17.07 10.06
N ILE A 142 -21.62 17.02 10.61
CA ILE A 142 -22.82 17.62 10.02
C ILE A 142 -23.28 18.76 10.92
N PHE A 143 -23.54 19.91 10.32
CA PHE A 143 -24.14 21.07 10.98
C PHE A 143 -25.61 21.19 10.58
N ASP A 144 -26.49 21.35 11.55
CA ASP A 144 -27.89 21.65 11.28
C ASP A 144 -28.11 23.18 11.11
N GLU A 145 -29.33 23.58 10.79
CA GLU A 145 -29.72 24.99 10.59
C GLU A 145 -29.52 25.85 11.86
N THR A 146 -29.23 25.26 13.01
CA THR A 146 -29.00 25.91 14.29
C THR A 146 -27.54 25.75 14.77
N ASP A 147 -26.62 25.42 13.86
CA ASP A 147 -25.19 25.19 14.16
C ASP A 147 -24.92 24.05 15.15
N ARG A 148 -25.88 23.16 15.38
CA ARG A 148 -25.64 21.98 16.21
C ARG A 148 -24.88 20.95 15.40
N ILE A 149 -23.85 20.41 16.05
CA ILE A 149 -22.96 19.41 15.47
C ILE A 149 -23.51 18.01 15.72
N SER A 150 -23.48 17.21 14.69
CA SER A 150 -23.73 15.78 14.74
C SER A 150 -22.71 15.03 13.88
N TYR A 151 -22.56 13.72 14.09
CA TYR A 151 -21.54 12.91 13.43
C TYR A 151 -22.22 11.74 12.74
N ARG A 152 -21.83 11.49 11.49
CA ARG A 152 -22.32 10.39 10.67
C ARG A 152 -21.18 9.47 10.28
N CYS A 153 -21.46 8.18 10.23
CA CYS A 153 -20.61 7.16 9.64
C CYS A 153 -21.37 6.51 8.49
N THR A 154 -20.74 6.42 7.33
CA THR A 154 -21.21 5.61 6.21
C THR A 154 -20.24 4.45 6.03
N LYS A 155 -20.75 3.22 6.16
CA LYS A 155 -19.98 1.99 5.99
C LYS A 155 -20.81 0.95 5.26
N ASP A 156 -20.22 0.28 4.26
CA ASP A 156 -20.90 -0.72 3.43
C ASP A 156 -22.23 -0.19 2.81
N GLY A 157 -22.27 1.13 2.50
CA GLY A 157 -23.45 1.81 1.97
C GLY A 157 -24.55 2.06 3.00
N GLN A 158 -24.30 1.80 4.28
CA GLN A 158 -25.24 2.09 5.38
C GLN A 158 -24.78 3.31 6.16
N GLU A 159 -25.70 4.23 6.38
CA GLU A 159 -25.47 5.43 7.17
C GLU A 159 -25.99 5.24 8.61
N GLU A 160 -25.19 5.68 9.57
CA GLU A 160 -25.57 5.71 10.99
C GLU A 160 -25.09 6.99 11.66
N MET A 161 -25.86 7.49 12.59
CA MET A 161 -25.43 8.59 13.46
C MET A 161 -24.60 8.00 14.59
N ILE A 162 -23.43 8.58 14.82
CA ILE A 162 -22.48 8.12 15.84
C ILE A 162 -22.28 9.20 16.92
N SER A 163 -21.73 8.83 18.06
CA SER A 163 -21.38 9.80 19.08
C SER A 163 -20.10 10.56 18.75
N GLU A 164 -19.93 11.74 19.35
CA GLU A 164 -18.70 12.53 19.27
C GLU A 164 -17.47 11.70 19.71
N GLU A 165 -17.60 10.91 20.77
CA GLU A 165 -16.51 10.08 21.29
C GLU A 165 -16.10 9.00 20.27
N ALA A 166 -17.09 8.43 19.56
CA ALA A 166 -16.83 7.45 18.50
C ALA A 166 -16.07 8.11 17.33
N TYR A 167 -16.53 9.29 16.90
CA TYR A 167 -15.83 10.08 15.87
C TYR A 167 -14.40 10.43 16.31
N ALA A 168 -14.25 11.00 17.51
CA ALA A 168 -12.94 11.41 18.04
C ALA A 168 -11.95 10.24 18.14
N LYS A 169 -12.43 9.03 18.44
CA LYS A 169 -11.60 7.82 18.45
C LYS A 169 -11.04 7.50 17.06
N ILE A 170 -11.87 7.58 16.04
CA ILE A 170 -11.46 7.32 14.65
C ILE A 170 -10.50 8.41 14.17
N TYR A 171 -10.80 9.66 14.47
CA TYR A 171 -9.94 10.78 14.09
C TYR A 171 -8.54 10.69 14.73
N LYS A 172 -8.44 10.25 16.00
CA LYS A 172 -7.16 9.95 16.65
C LYS A 172 -6.37 8.81 15.99
N GLU A 173 -7.03 7.87 15.34
CA GLU A 173 -6.33 6.85 14.56
C GLU A 173 -5.80 7.42 13.24
N TYR A 174 -6.58 8.29 12.61
CA TYR A 174 -6.12 9.06 11.43
C TYR A 174 -4.91 9.94 11.77
N GLU A 175 -4.91 10.68 12.89
CA GLU A 175 -3.78 11.51 13.32
C GLU A 175 -2.47 10.73 13.53
N LYS A 176 -2.55 9.42 13.69
CA LYS A 176 -1.37 8.52 13.79
C LYS A 176 -0.95 7.93 12.45
N SER A 177 -1.66 8.24 11.39
CA SER A 177 -1.32 7.77 10.06
C SER A 177 -0.01 8.42 9.58
N THR A 178 0.64 7.78 8.64
CA THR A 178 1.86 8.28 8.01
C THR A 178 1.48 9.06 6.76
N VAL A 179 1.96 10.29 6.64
CA VAL A 179 1.80 11.09 5.42
C VAL A 179 2.58 10.44 4.29
N VAL A 180 1.96 10.31 3.12
CA VAL A 180 2.65 9.87 1.90
C VAL A 180 3.65 10.97 1.51
N SER A 181 4.94 10.64 1.49
CA SER A 181 6.01 11.59 1.17
C SER A 181 6.54 11.34 -0.23
N PHE A 182 6.21 12.25 -1.13
CA PHE A 182 6.59 12.15 -2.54
C PHE A 182 8.01 12.63 -2.79
N GLY A 183 8.67 12.04 -3.78
CA GLY A 183 9.99 12.45 -4.23
C GLY A 183 10.10 12.34 -5.74
N TYR A 184 11.04 13.09 -6.32
CA TYR A 184 11.45 12.83 -7.70
C TYR A 184 12.19 11.49 -7.69
N GLY A 185 11.91 10.62 -8.63
CA GLY A 185 12.68 9.39 -8.80
C GLY A 185 14.16 9.75 -8.91
N ALA A 186 14.89 9.55 -7.82
CA ALA A 186 16.34 9.56 -7.91
C ALA A 186 16.69 8.40 -8.84
N GLY A 187 17.14 8.74 -10.06
CA GLY A 187 17.29 7.88 -11.21
C GLY A 187 17.50 6.40 -10.90
N VAL A 188 16.59 5.60 -11.43
CA VAL A 188 16.76 4.15 -11.57
C VAL A 188 17.90 3.87 -12.53
#